data_77e4491346f658240773786386f226b3
#
_entry.id   77e4491346f658240773786386f226b3
#
_cell.length_a   1.000
_cell.length_b   1.000
_cell.length_c   1.000
_cell.angle_alpha   90.00
_cell.angle_beta   90.00
_cell.angle_gamma   90.00
#
_symmetry.space_group_name_H-M   'P 1'
#
loop_
_entity.id
_entity.type
_entity.pdbx_description
1 polymer ?
#
loop_
_entity_poly.entity_id
_entity_poly.type
_entity_poly.pdbx_seq_one_letter_code
_entity_poly.pdbx_strand_id
1 'polypeptide(L)'
;MSNDPSAPQATPTVTPKAAYHHGDLRAQLIAAVRELVEAHGPDGFSVAEAARRAGVSSAAPYKHFKDRHEILRGVVSEAMDRLRATMEAGAAAHSHGSLEAVAAVGLAYVDFARAEPGVFRLVFGLTEGHENAPDLLAKGEGCFGVVVQAVAACLGLSPGDADVQRRAYMLWSFVHGHSFLTIDMKHTVASAEIDEWDYLMSISRAILASVGEGAGLQS
;
A
#
# COMPACT_ATOMS: atom_id res chain seq x y z
N MET A 1 20.45 61.66 -46.06
CA MET A 1 19.28 62.15 -45.30
C MET A 1 18.12 61.24 -45.66
N SER A 2 17.75 60.36 -44.81
CA SER A 2 16.36 59.86 -44.61
C SER A 2 16.42 58.84 -43.48
N ASN A 3 15.82 59.21 -42.39
CA ASN A 3 15.63 58.44 -41.19
C ASN A 3 14.47 57.47 -41.45
N ASP A 4 14.65 56.19 -41.19
CA ASP A 4 13.56 55.22 -41.11
C ASP A 4 13.53 54.63 -39.69
N PRO A 5 12.46 54.91 -38.90
CA PRO A 5 12.24 54.32 -37.60
C PRO A 5 11.08 53.37 -37.66
N SER A 6 11.29 52.08 -37.79
CA SER A 6 10.26 51.06 -37.47
C SER A 6 10.87 49.69 -37.25
N ALA A 7 11.36 49.50 -36.02
CA ALA A 7 11.52 48.15 -35.49
C ALA A 7 10.27 47.76 -34.70
N PRO A 8 9.62 46.61 -34.95
CA PRO A 8 8.48 46.18 -34.14
C PRO A 8 8.94 45.70 -32.77
N GLN A 9 8.39 46.29 -31.73
CA GLN A 9 8.55 45.88 -30.33
C GLN A 9 7.91 44.51 -30.13
N ALA A 10 8.72 43.55 -29.68
CA ALA A 10 8.25 42.23 -29.27
C ALA A 10 7.41 42.35 -27.99
N THR A 11 6.14 42.03 -28.10
CA THR A 11 5.22 41.87 -26.97
C THR A 11 5.70 40.70 -26.10
N PRO A 12 5.74 40.79 -24.77
CA PRO A 12 6.07 39.67 -23.91
C PRO A 12 4.99 38.60 -23.97
N THR A 13 5.35 37.44 -24.44
CA THR A 13 4.49 36.26 -24.42
C THR A 13 4.24 35.87 -22.96
N VAL A 14 3.04 36.11 -22.47
CA VAL A 14 2.56 35.62 -21.18
C VAL A 14 2.38 34.11 -21.32
N THR A 15 3.29 33.35 -20.72
CA THR A 15 3.15 31.91 -20.58
C THR A 15 1.84 31.61 -19.86
N PRO A 16 0.95 30.75 -20.39
CA PRO A 16 -0.28 30.41 -19.69
C PRO A 16 0.11 29.70 -18.38
N LYS A 17 -0.30 30.29 -17.26
CA LYS A 17 -0.28 29.67 -15.94
C LYS A 17 -1.02 28.35 -16.07
N ALA A 18 -0.34 27.22 -15.84
CA ALA A 18 -0.91 25.88 -15.93
C ALA A 18 -2.28 25.87 -15.27
N ALA A 19 -3.28 25.41 -16.01
CA ALA A 19 -4.66 25.33 -15.54
C ALA A 19 -4.66 24.46 -14.27
N TYR A 20 -4.84 25.12 -13.13
CA TYR A 20 -4.97 24.49 -11.84
C TYR A 20 -6.30 23.72 -11.87
N HIS A 21 -6.21 22.41 -12.03
CA HIS A 21 -7.38 21.55 -11.96
C HIS A 21 -7.94 21.64 -10.53
N HIS A 22 -8.98 22.42 -10.34
CA HIS A 22 -9.79 22.50 -9.11
C HIS A 22 -10.53 21.17 -8.81
N GLY A 23 -10.09 20.04 -9.41
CA GLY A 23 -10.85 18.82 -9.49
C GLY A 23 -10.88 17.99 -8.22
N ASP A 24 -9.83 17.97 -7.41
CA ASP A 24 -9.87 17.19 -6.17
C ASP A 24 -8.84 17.65 -5.13
N LEU A 25 -9.15 18.74 -4.45
CA LEU A 25 -8.33 19.24 -3.35
C LEU A 25 -8.22 18.20 -2.22
N ARG A 26 -9.24 17.37 -2.04
CA ARG A 26 -9.22 16.31 -1.05
C ARG A 26 -8.11 15.29 -1.36
N ALA A 27 -8.02 14.79 -2.59
CA ALA A 27 -6.98 13.88 -3.03
C ALA A 27 -5.59 14.53 -2.97
N GLN A 28 -5.45 15.80 -3.37
CA GLN A 28 -4.17 16.52 -3.27
C GLN A 28 -3.68 16.64 -1.82
N LEU A 29 -4.58 16.91 -0.89
CA LEU A 29 -4.26 16.97 0.54
C LEU A 29 -3.85 15.60 1.09
N ILE A 30 -4.56 14.53 0.72
CA ILE A 30 -4.19 13.16 1.11
C ILE A 30 -2.80 12.80 0.56
N ALA A 31 -2.52 13.12 -0.71
CA ALA A 31 -1.21 12.88 -1.30
C ALA A 31 -0.09 13.66 -0.58
N ALA A 32 -0.31 14.94 -0.27
CA ALA A 32 0.65 15.75 0.50
C ALA A 32 0.88 15.19 1.90
N VAL A 33 -0.18 14.71 2.57
CA VAL A 33 -0.05 14.09 3.90
C VAL A 33 0.65 12.75 3.82
N ARG A 34 0.40 11.92 2.79
CA ARG A 34 1.13 10.67 2.56
C ARG A 34 2.65 10.91 2.50
N GLU A 35 3.09 11.90 1.72
CA GLU A 35 4.52 12.25 1.63
C GLU A 35 5.08 12.71 2.98
N LEU A 36 4.32 13.47 3.75
CA LEU A 36 4.74 13.91 5.08
C LEU A 36 4.82 12.76 6.09
N VAL A 37 3.88 11.83 6.03
CA VAL A 37 3.88 10.60 6.85
C VAL A 37 5.10 9.73 6.51
N GLU A 38 5.45 9.60 5.24
CA GLU A 38 6.67 8.89 4.84
C GLU A 38 7.94 9.56 5.40
N ALA A 39 8.00 10.89 5.33
CA ALA A 39 9.20 11.62 5.76
C ALA A 39 9.34 11.72 7.30
N HIS A 40 8.25 11.83 8.04
CA HIS A 40 8.25 12.24 9.44
C HIS A 40 7.41 11.35 10.37
N GLY A 41 6.77 10.32 9.82
CA GLY A 41 5.81 9.50 10.54
C GLY A 41 4.44 10.16 10.75
N PRO A 42 3.45 9.39 11.23
CA PRO A 42 2.07 9.88 11.38
C PRO A 42 1.94 11.02 12.39
N ASP A 43 2.83 11.11 13.37
CA ASP A 43 2.80 12.18 14.38
C ASP A 43 3.60 13.42 13.96
N GLY A 44 4.48 13.29 12.99
CA GLY A 44 5.44 14.32 12.58
C GLY A 44 4.91 15.35 11.57
N PHE A 45 3.65 15.26 11.08
CA PHE A 45 3.14 16.22 10.13
C PHE A 45 2.15 17.23 10.74
N SER A 46 2.04 18.40 10.11
CA SER A 46 1.00 19.37 10.41
C SER A 46 0.06 19.58 9.22
N VAL A 47 -1.24 19.82 9.52
CA VAL A 47 -2.25 20.12 8.49
C VAL A 47 -1.90 21.39 7.72
N ALA A 48 -1.27 22.38 8.41
CA ALA A 48 -0.82 23.62 7.78
C ALA A 48 0.30 23.36 6.76
N GLU A 49 1.23 22.44 7.05
CA GLU A 49 2.28 22.06 6.11
C GLU A 49 1.72 21.31 4.91
N ALA A 50 0.77 20.40 5.11
CA ALA A 50 0.07 19.71 4.02
C ALA A 50 -0.66 20.71 3.11
N ALA A 51 -1.36 21.71 3.68
CA ALA A 51 -1.99 22.79 2.93
C ALA A 51 -0.97 23.58 2.10
N ARG A 52 0.17 23.94 2.68
CA ARG A 52 1.25 24.64 1.99
C ARG A 52 1.80 23.83 0.81
N ARG A 53 2.02 22.51 1.00
CA ARG A 53 2.45 21.60 -0.09
C ARG A 53 1.42 21.49 -1.20
N ALA A 54 0.13 21.43 -0.85
CA ALA A 54 -0.97 21.43 -1.81
C ALA A 54 -1.23 22.80 -2.45
N GLY A 55 -0.48 23.86 -2.08
CA GLY A 55 -0.62 25.21 -2.65
C GLY A 55 -1.90 25.92 -2.25
N VAL A 56 -2.48 25.59 -1.09
CA VAL A 56 -3.73 26.19 -0.59
C VAL A 56 -3.55 26.85 0.77
N SER A 57 -4.57 27.65 1.16
CA SER A 57 -4.56 28.29 2.49
C SER A 57 -4.65 27.25 3.61
N SER A 58 -4.10 27.56 4.80
CA SER A 58 -4.15 26.70 5.99
C SER A 58 -5.58 26.37 6.47
N ALA A 59 -6.57 27.18 6.06
CA ALA A 59 -7.98 26.94 6.37
C ALA A 59 -8.68 26.01 5.37
N ALA A 60 -8.11 25.81 4.17
CA ALA A 60 -8.74 25.02 3.11
C ALA A 60 -8.95 23.53 3.49
N PRO A 61 -8.03 22.85 4.17
CA PRO A 61 -8.23 21.45 4.59
C PRO A 61 -9.48 21.23 5.43
N TYR A 62 -9.80 22.15 6.32
CA TYR A 62 -10.96 22.06 7.22
C TYR A 62 -12.32 22.18 6.55
N LYS A 63 -12.36 22.50 5.24
CA LYS A 63 -13.58 22.41 4.42
C LYS A 63 -13.83 20.98 3.91
N HIS A 64 -12.82 20.13 3.91
CA HIS A 64 -12.86 18.77 3.37
C HIS A 64 -12.69 17.69 4.44
N PHE A 65 -12.10 18.04 5.57
CA PHE A 65 -11.80 17.14 6.67
C PHE A 65 -12.15 17.81 7.99
N LYS A 66 -12.83 17.07 8.85
CA LYS A 66 -13.24 17.51 10.17
C LYS A 66 -12.05 17.77 11.08
N ASP A 67 -11.07 16.89 11.00
CA ASP A 67 -9.88 16.91 11.84
C ASP A 67 -8.69 16.20 11.16
N ARG A 68 -7.55 16.19 11.86
CA ARG A 68 -6.32 15.53 11.42
C ARG A 68 -6.49 14.02 11.24
N HIS A 69 -7.29 13.38 12.11
CA HIS A 69 -7.50 11.93 12.03
C HIS A 69 -8.28 11.54 10.79
N GLU A 70 -9.23 12.36 10.36
CA GLU A 70 -9.97 12.13 9.11
C GLU A 70 -9.06 12.21 7.89
N ILE A 71 -8.05 13.10 7.89
CA ILE A 71 -7.05 13.13 6.82
C ILE A 71 -6.21 11.84 6.83
N LEU A 72 -5.73 11.40 8.00
CA LEU A 72 -4.97 10.14 8.12
C LEU A 72 -5.81 8.92 7.69
N ARG A 73 -7.10 8.89 8.04
CA ARG A 73 -8.02 7.85 7.54
C ARG A 73 -8.10 7.86 6.02
N GLY A 74 -8.09 9.04 5.38
CA GLY A 74 -7.99 9.16 3.93
C GLY A 74 -6.71 8.54 3.37
N VAL A 75 -5.56 8.79 4.00
CA VAL A 75 -4.27 8.19 3.62
C VAL A 75 -4.31 6.67 3.76
N VAL A 76 -4.81 6.14 4.88
CA VAL A 76 -4.97 4.70 5.12
C VAL A 76 -5.89 4.07 4.09
N SER A 77 -7.03 4.70 3.80
CA SER A 77 -8.00 4.22 2.83
C SER A 77 -7.39 4.07 1.43
N GLU A 78 -6.67 5.10 0.95
CA GLU A 78 -6.00 5.04 -0.35
C GLU A 78 -4.81 4.07 -0.36
N ALA A 79 -4.11 3.93 0.75
CA ALA A 79 -3.02 2.97 0.89
C ALA A 79 -3.52 1.52 0.77
N MET A 80 -4.64 1.19 1.42
CA MET A 80 -5.26 -0.13 1.32
C MET A 80 -5.74 -0.44 -0.10
N ASP A 81 -6.30 0.55 -0.82
CA ASP A 81 -6.68 0.38 -2.22
C ASP A 81 -5.46 0.10 -3.12
N ARG A 82 -4.36 0.81 -2.92
CA ARG A 82 -3.10 0.56 -3.66
C ARG A 82 -2.49 -0.79 -3.33
N LEU A 83 -2.43 -1.15 -2.05
CA LEU A 83 -1.94 -2.46 -1.60
C LEU A 83 -2.74 -3.58 -2.26
N ARG A 84 -4.07 -3.50 -2.18
CA ARG A 84 -4.95 -4.49 -2.82
C ARG A 84 -4.68 -4.60 -4.32
N ALA A 85 -4.63 -3.47 -5.02
CA ALA A 85 -4.40 -3.45 -6.47
C ALA A 85 -3.02 -4.05 -6.85
N THR A 86 -1.96 -3.79 -6.08
CA THR A 86 -0.63 -4.39 -6.30
C THR A 86 -0.64 -5.90 -6.07
N MET A 87 -1.31 -6.36 -5.03
CA MET A 87 -1.45 -7.80 -4.75
C MET A 87 -2.25 -8.52 -5.85
N GLU A 88 -3.36 -7.94 -6.30
CA GLU A 88 -4.17 -8.45 -7.41
C GLU A 88 -3.36 -8.52 -8.72
N ALA A 89 -2.59 -7.47 -9.01
CA ALA A 89 -1.71 -7.44 -10.18
C ALA A 89 -0.57 -8.47 -10.09
N GLY A 90 0.02 -8.65 -8.91
CA GLY A 90 1.02 -9.69 -8.65
C GLY A 90 0.47 -11.08 -8.95
N ALA A 91 -0.69 -11.41 -8.40
CA ALA A 91 -1.34 -12.71 -8.68
C ALA A 91 -1.65 -12.89 -10.17
N ALA A 92 -2.16 -11.85 -10.84
CA ALA A 92 -2.55 -11.91 -12.26
C ALA A 92 -1.37 -12.05 -13.23
N ALA A 93 -0.15 -11.76 -12.80
CA ALA A 93 1.07 -11.94 -13.59
C ALA A 93 1.48 -13.41 -13.76
N HIS A 94 0.87 -14.33 -13.01
CA HIS A 94 1.17 -15.76 -13.00
C HIS A 94 -0.07 -16.58 -13.36
N SER A 95 0.14 -17.88 -13.65
CA SER A 95 -0.97 -18.79 -13.96
C SER A 95 -1.94 -18.89 -12.79
N HIS A 96 -3.23 -18.80 -13.07
CA HIS A 96 -4.28 -18.90 -12.05
C HIS A 96 -4.14 -20.23 -11.29
N GLY A 97 -4.16 -20.16 -9.97
CA GLY A 97 -4.01 -21.32 -9.08
C GLY A 97 -2.60 -21.87 -8.97
N SER A 98 -1.60 -21.18 -9.51
CA SER A 98 -0.20 -21.59 -9.33
C SER A 98 0.35 -21.15 -7.96
N LEU A 99 1.40 -21.83 -7.52
CA LEU A 99 2.14 -21.44 -6.31
C LEU A 99 2.82 -20.08 -6.48
N GLU A 100 3.27 -19.80 -7.70
CA GLU A 100 3.88 -18.52 -8.08
C GLU A 100 2.91 -17.36 -7.91
N ALA A 101 1.62 -17.56 -8.24
CA ALA A 101 0.59 -16.53 -8.02
C ALA A 101 0.44 -16.22 -6.52
N VAL A 102 0.49 -17.22 -5.64
CA VAL A 102 0.45 -17.01 -4.19
C VAL A 102 1.69 -16.30 -3.69
N ALA A 103 2.89 -16.72 -4.13
CA ALA A 103 4.14 -16.08 -3.74
C ALA A 103 4.21 -14.61 -4.21
N ALA A 104 3.70 -14.32 -5.42
CA ALA A 104 3.65 -12.97 -5.97
C ALA A 104 2.72 -12.02 -5.18
N VAL A 105 1.63 -12.53 -4.61
CA VAL A 105 0.80 -11.78 -3.65
C VAL A 105 1.62 -11.38 -2.43
N GLY A 106 2.41 -12.31 -1.90
CA GLY A 106 3.31 -12.05 -0.76
C GLY A 106 4.41 -11.05 -1.11
N LEU A 107 5.04 -11.17 -2.29
CA LEU A 107 6.06 -10.24 -2.76
C LEU A 107 5.50 -8.82 -2.91
N ALA A 108 4.34 -8.68 -3.54
CA ALA A 108 3.67 -7.37 -3.69
C ALA A 108 3.38 -6.71 -2.33
N TYR A 109 3.03 -7.49 -1.33
CA TYR A 109 2.82 -7.01 0.04
C TYR A 109 4.12 -6.49 0.67
N VAL A 110 5.22 -7.23 0.56
CA VAL A 110 6.53 -6.84 1.09
C VAL A 110 7.09 -5.63 0.37
N ASP A 111 6.96 -5.58 -0.96
CA ASP A 111 7.40 -4.45 -1.78
C ASP A 111 6.63 -3.17 -1.44
N PHE A 112 5.32 -3.27 -1.17
CA PHE A 112 4.55 -2.13 -0.68
C PHE A 112 5.08 -1.61 0.66
N ALA A 113 5.38 -2.49 1.60
CA ALA A 113 5.94 -2.11 2.90
C ALA A 113 7.31 -1.41 2.76
N ARG A 114 8.14 -1.85 1.81
CA ARG A 114 9.44 -1.20 1.51
C ARG A 114 9.29 0.13 0.82
N ALA A 115 8.36 0.24 -0.11
CA ALA A 115 8.14 1.47 -0.87
C ALA A 115 7.53 2.58 -0.03
N GLU A 116 6.65 2.23 0.90
CA GLU A 116 5.92 3.19 1.74
C GLU A 116 5.97 2.78 3.24
N PRO A 117 7.16 2.71 3.87
CA PRO A 117 7.31 2.19 5.24
C PRO A 117 6.59 3.03 6.30
N GLY A 118 6.52 4.35 6.13
CA GLY A 118 5.78 5.25 7.01
C GLY A 118 4.27 5.03 6.92
N VAL A 119 3.74 4.91 5.71
CA VAL A 119 2.34 4.59 5.47
C VAL A 119 2.01 3.17 5.91
N PHE A 120 2.90 2.20 5.68
CA PHE A 120 2.70 0.83 6.15
C PHE A 120 2.55 0.78 7.68
N ARG A 121 3.41 1.51 8.41
CA ARG A 121 3.28 1.64 9.86
C ARG A 121 1.99 2.36 10.29
N LEU A 122 1.55 3.35 9.51
CA LEU A 122 0.27 4.03 9.77
C LEU A 122 -0.92 3.07 9.59
N VAL A 123 -0.91 2.25 8.51
CA VAL A 123 -1.98 1.29 8.22
C VAL A 123 -2.10 0.20 9.28
N PHE A 124 -0.96 -0.36 9.70
CA PHE A 124 -0.91 -1.55 10.55
C PHE A 124 -0.38 -1.30 11.97
N GLY A 125 0.03 -0.08 12.27
CA GLY A 125 0.45 0.31 13.61
C GLY A 125 -0.72 0.48 14.57
N LEU A 126 -0.40 0.49 15.87
CA LEU A 126 -1.35 0.80 16.93
C LEU A 126 -1.66 2.31 16.91
N THR A 127 -2.46 2.77 15.95
CA THR A 127 -2.88 4.17 15.85
C THR A 127 -4.29 4.29 16.42
N GLU A 128 -4.46 5.07 17.46
CA GLU A 128 -5.77 5.36 18.06
C GLU A 128 -6.75 5.89 17.00
N GLY A 129 -7.99 5.41 17.04
CA GLY A 129 -9.09 5.93 16.21
C GLY A 129 -9.38 5.17 14.91
N HIS A 130 -8.63 4.14 14.56
CA HIS A 130 -8.92 3.27 13.40
C HIS A 130 -9.87 2.11 13.74
N GLU A 131 -9.99 1.77 15.02
CA GLU A 131 -10.69 0.58 15.53
C GLU A 131 -12.21 0.56 15.22
N ASN A 132 -12.80 1.70 14.90
CA ASN A 132 -14.25 1.85 14.67
C ASN A 132 -14.59 2.45 13.30
N ALA A 133 -13.78 2.20 12.27
CA ALA A 133 -14.02 2.69 10.92
C ALA A 133 -14.46 1.51 10.00
N PRO A 134 -15.79 1.27 9.84
CA PRO A 134 -16.28 0.13 9.05
C PRO A 134 -15.77 0.11 7.62
N ASP A 135 -15.54 1.27 7.04
CA ASP A 135 -14.98 1.45 5.70
C ASP A 135 -13.52 0.94 5.60
N LEU A 136 -12.70 1.20 6.63
CA LEU A 136 -11.33 0.69 6.68
C LEU A 136 -11.29 -0.81 6.98
N LEU A 137 -12.18 -1.31 7.83
CA LEU A 137 -12.31 -2.75 8.07
C LEU A 137 -12.65 -3.49 6.79
N ALA A 138 -13.64 -3.03 6.02
CA ALA A 138 -14.01 -3.62 4.74
C ALA A 138 -12.85 -3.62 3.72
N LYS A 139 -12.02 -2.57 3.71
CA LYS A 139 -10.81 -2.52 2.87
C LYS A 139 -9.74 -3.51 3.33
N GLY A 140 -9.53 -3.65 4.64
CA GLY A 140 -8.64 -4.66 5.21
C GLY A 140 -9.09 -6.09 4.86
N GLU A 141 -10.39 -6.38 5.00
CA GLU A 141 -11.00 -7.64 4.55
C GLU A 141 -10.80 -7.85 3.05
N GLY A 142 -10.91 -6.78 2.23
CA GLY A 142 -10.65 -6.84 0.80
C GLY A 142 -9.19 -7.20 0.47
N CYS A 143 -8.22 -6.64 1.18
CA CYS A 143 -6.80 -7.00 1.04
C CYS A 143 -6.56 -8.47 1.42
N PHE A 144 -7.07 -8.91 2.57
CA PHE A 144 -6.96 -10.31 3.00
C PHE A 144 -7.68 -11.25 2.03
N GLY A 145 -8.80 -10.82 1.45
CA GLY A 145 -9.54 -11.56 0.43
C GLY A 145 -8.70 -11.94 -0.79
N VAL A 146 -7.72 -11.11 -1.20
CA VAL A 146 -6.80 -11.46 -2.31
C VAL A 146 -5.96 -12.69 -1.96
N VAL A 147 -5.45 -12.76 -0.72
CA VAL A 147 -4.69 -13.93 -0.24
C VAL A 147 -5.57 -15.17 -0.23
N VAL A 148 -6.79 -15.05 0.31
CA VAL A 148 -7.76 -16.15 0.37
C VAL A 148 -8.08 -16.67 -1.03
N GLN A 149 -8.33 -15.80 -2.01
CA GLN A 149 -8.62 -16.21 -3.39
C GLN A 149 -7.43 -16.93 -4.04
N ALA A 150 -6.19 -16.41 -3.86
CA ALA A 150 -5.00 -17.04 -4.40
C ALA A 150 -4.77 -18.45 -3.80
N VAL A 151 -4.95 -18.60 -2.48
CA VAL A 151 -4.83 -19.89 -1.79
C VAL A 151 -5.92 -20.85 -2.21
N ALA A 152 -7.18 -20.39 -2.28
CA ALA A 152 -8.31 -21.20 -2.72
C ALA A 152 -8.09 -21.77 -4.13
N ALA A 153 -7.67 -20.92 -5.06
CA ALA A 153 -7.36 -21.31 -6.42
C ALA A 153 -6.21 -22.33 -6.48
N CYS A 154 -5.15 -22.13 -5.68
CA CYS A 154 -3.99 -23.02 -5.63
C CYS A 154 -4.36 -24.42 -5.08
N LEU A 155 -5.26 -24.48 -4.09
CA LEU A 155 -5.70 -25.75 -3.49
C LEU A 155 -6.87 -26.38 -4.24
N GLY A 156 -7.52 -25.68 -5.18
CA GLY A 156 -8.74 -26.13 -5.85
C GLY A 156 -9.94 -26.25 -4.90
N LEU A 157 -9.97 -25.41 -3.85
CA LEU A 157 -10.99 -25.41 -2.81
C LEU A 157 -11.83 -24.13 -2.83
N SER A 158 -12.96 -24.12 -2.12
CA SER A 158 -13.76 -22.91 -1.93
C SER A 158 -13.04 -21.89 -1.06
N PRO A 159 -13.13 -20.57 -1.36
CA PRO A 159 -12.61 -19.52 -0.47
C PRO A 159 -13.14 -19.59 0.96
N GLY A 160 -14.34 -20.10 1.18
CA GLY A 160 -14.94 -20.29 2.50
C GLY A 160 -14.48 -21.55 3.24
N ASP A 161 -13.66 -22.38 2.64
CA ASP A 161 -13.13 -23.57 3.27
C ASP A 161 -12.22 -23.23 4.46
N ALA A 162 -12.38 -23.95 5.57
CA ALA A 162 -11.64 -23.67 6.81
C ALA A 162 -10.13 -23.85 6.64
N ASP A 163 -9.69 -24.81 5.80
CA ASP A 163 -8.26 -25.02 5.53
C ASP A 163 -7.68 -23.87 4.68
N VAL A 164 -8.45 -23.39 3.69
CA VAL A 164 -8.10 -22.19 2.91
C VAL A 164 -7.91 -20.98 3.82
N GLN A 165 -8.90 -20.70 4.67
CA GLN A 165 -8.86 -19.55 5.60
C GLN A 165 -7.66 -19.64 6.55
N ARG A 166 -7.40 -20.82 7.10
CA ARG A 166 -6.27 -21.08 8.01
C ARG A 166 -4.92 -20.84 7.30
N ARG A 167 -4.73 -21.39 6.10
CA ARG A 167 -3.48 -21.25 5.33
C ARG A 167 -3.27 -19.81 4.82
N ALA A 168 -4.32 -19.15 4.38
CA ALA A 168 -4.28 -17.74 4.02
C ALA A 168 -3.85 -16.87 5.22
N TYR A 169 -4.38 -17.14 6.42
CA TYR A 169 -3.99 -16.44 7.62
C TYR A 169 -2.53 -16.71 8.01
N MET A 170 -2.04 -17.95 7.86
CA MET A 170 -0.64 -18.28 8.10
C MET A 170 0.30 -17.53 7.15
N LEU A 171 -0.02 -17.50 5.85
CA LEU A 171 0.75 -16.74 4.85
C LEU A 171 0.74 -15.25 5.15
N TRP A 172 -0.44 -14.69 5.44
CA TRP A 172 -0.55 -13.26 5.80
C TRP A 172 0.27 -12.93 7.05
N SER A 173 0.16 -13.72 8.11
CA SER A 173 0.92 -13.52 9.36
C SER A 173 2.42 -13.54 9.10
N PHE A 174 2.87 -14.45 8.22
CA PHE A 174 4.27 -14.55 7.83
C PHE A 174 4.76 -13.29 7.11
N VAL A 175 4.09 -12.90 6.00
CA VAL A 175 4.54 -11.73 5.21
C VAL A 175 4.42 -10.44 6.00
N HIS A 176 3.42 -10.33 6.88
CA HIS A 176 3.23 -9.18 7.76
C HIS A 176 4.40 -9.03 8.74
N GLY A 177 4.76 -10.10 9.44
CA GLY A 177 5.92 -10.12 10.34
C GLY A 177 7.23 -9.87 9.59
N HIS A 178 7.42 -10.51 8.45
CA HIS A 178 8.59 -10.33 7.60
C HIS A 178 8.72 -8.87 7.11
N SER A 179 7.61 -8.25 6.71
CA SER A 179 7.59 -6.83 6.31
C SER A 179 8.05 -5.91 7.43
N PHE A 180 7.55 -6.08 8.66
CA PHE A 180 7.99 -5.28 9.80
C PHE A 180 9.48 -5.50 10.13
N LEU A 181 9.96 -6.73 10.08
CA LEU A 181 11.39 -7.01 10.27
C LEU A 181 12.24 -6.32 9.21
N THR A 182 11.74 -6.29 7.96
CA THR A 182 12.42 -5.67 6.83
C THR A 182 12.48 -4.15 6.97
N ILE A 183 11.35 -3.48 7.19
CA ILE A 183 11.30 -2.01 7.27
C ILE A 183 11.94 -1.45 8.55
N ASP A 184 12.02 -2.25 9.62
CA ASP A 184 12.71 -1.88 10.86
C ASP A 184 14.21 -2.22 10.84
N MET A 185 14.70 -2.72 9.71
CA MET A 185 16.11 -3.15 9.55
C MET A 185 16.59 -4.13 10.64
N LYS A 186 15.69 -4.96 11.13
CA LYS A 186 15.99 -6.01 12.13
C LYS A 186 16.45 -7.30 11.45
N HIS A 187 17.32 -7.15 10.44
CA HIS A 187 17.89 -8.27 9.74
C HIS A 187 19.00 -8.92 10.57
N THR A 188 19.04 -10.24 10.56
CA THR A 188 20.24 -10.99 10.96
C THR A 188 21.17 -11.10 9.75
N VAL A 189 22.45 -11.38 9.98
CA VAL A 189 23.43 -11.62 8.89
C VAL A 189 22.94 -12.71 7.92
N ALA A 190 22.22 -13.72 8.44
CA ALA A 190 21.65 -14.80 7.64
C ALA A 190 20.52 -14.37 6.70
N SER A 191 19.82 -13.27 6.99
CA SER A 191 18.71 -12.77 6.14
C SER A 191 19.16 -11.82 5.02
N ALA A 192 20.39 -11.32 5.07
CA ALA A 192 20.91 -10.37 4.08
C ALA A 192 21.23 -11.01 2.71
N GLU A 193 21.34 -12.34 2.64
CA GLU A 193 21.69 -13.09 1.42
C GLU A 193 20.49 -13.87 0.85
N ILE A 194 19.28 -13.73 1.42
CA ILE A 194 18.11 -14.47 0.97
C ILE A 194 17.52 -13.78 -0.25
N ASP A 195 17.44 -14.50 -1.38
CA ASP A 195 16.56 -14.11 -2.48
C ASP A 195 15.12 -14.17 -2.01
N GLU A 196 14.44 -13.02 -2.07
CA GLU A 196 13.11 -12.89 -1.49
C GLU A 196 12.05 -13.68 -2.23
N TRP A 197 12.18 -13.79 -3.55
CA TRP A 197 11.27 -14.63 -4.34
C TRP A 197 11.39 -16.09 -3.92
N ASP A 198 12.60 -16.63 -3.87
CA ASP A 198 12.86 -18.02 -3.46
C ASP A 198 12.39 -18.26 -2.03
N TYR A 199 12.53 -17.27 -1.16
CA TYR A 199 12.07 -17.35 0.22
C TYR A 199 10.54 -17.44 0.30
N LEU A 200 9.82 -16.53 -0.38
CA LEU A 200 8.37 -16.55 -0.42
C LEU A 200 7.81 -17.78 -1.10
N MET A 201 8.46 -18.26 -2.16
CA MET A 201 8.14 -19.54 -2.82
C MET A 201 8.28 -20.73 -1.86
N SER A 202 9.36 -20.75 -1.06
CA SER A 202 9.62 -21.83 -0.09
C SER A 202 8.56 -21.84 1.02
N ILE A 203 8.21 -20.67 1.55
CA ILE A 203 7.18 -20.53 2.57
C ILE A 203 5.80 -20.92 2.02
N SER A 204 5.46 -20.42 0.82
CA SER A 204 4.20 -20.75 0.16
C SER A 204 4.07 -22.25 -0.05
N ARG A 205 5.14 -22.90 -0.54
CA ARG A 205 5.18 -24.35 -0.71
C ARG A 205 5.00 -25.09 0.62
N ALA A 206 5.70 -24.67 1.67
CA ALA A 206 5.61 -25.31 2.97
C ALA A 206 4.21 -25.22 3.60
N ILE A 207 3.56 -24.06 3.46
CA ILE A 207 2.21 -23.83 4.01
C ILE A 207 1.12 -24.50 3.15
N LEU A 208 1.30 -24.52 1.82
CA LEU A 208 0.30 -25.05 0.89
C LEU A 208 0.51 -26.52 0.52
N ALA A 209 1.65 -27.12 0.89
CA ALA A 209 1.80 -28.56 0.75
C ALA A 209 0.61 -29.24 1.43
N SER A 210 -0.11 -30.09 0.70
CA SER A 210 -1.11 -30.94 1.30
C SER A 210 -0.41 -31.73 2.41
N VAL A 211 -1.02 -31.79 3.57
CA VAL A 211 -0.71 -32.82 4.55
C VAL A 211 -1.28 -34.12 3.95
N GLY A 212 -0.68 -34.52 2.83
CA GLY A 212 -0.87 -35.81 2.27
C GLY A 212 -0.11 -36.76 3.15
N GLU A 213 -0.83 -37.74 3.69
CA GLU A 213 -0.36 -38.88 4.44
C GLU A 213 0.14 -38.55 5.86
N GLY A 214 -0.82 -38.53 6.77
CA GLY A 214 -0.55 -38.86 8.14
C GLY A 214 0.33 -40.13 8.16
N ALA A 215 1.62 -39.90 8.38
CA ALA A 215 2.50 -40.97 8.82
C ALA A 215 1.80 -41.61 10.01
N GLY A 216 1.34 -42.85 9.83
CA GLY A 216 0.87 -43.69 10.89
C GLY A 216 1.97 -43.81 11.94
N LEU A 217 1.87 -43.02 12.97
CA LEU A 217 2.42 -43.38 14.28
C LEU A 217 1.46 -44.38 14.86
N GLN A 218 1.58 -45.62 14.39
CA GLN A 218 1.08 -46.79 15.08
C GLN A 218 2.12 -47.15 16.15
N SER A 219 1.63 -47.08 17.38
CA SER A 219 2.05 -47.76 18.62
C SER A 219 3.53 -47.91 18.90
#